data_45fa4ede422fd7549f72d337a84123e1
#
_entry.id   45fa4ede422fd7549f72d337a84123e1
#
_cell.length_a   1.000
_cell.length_b   1.000
_cell.length_c   1.000
_cell.angle_alpha   90.00
_cell.angle_beta   90.00
_cell.angle_gamma   90.00
#
_symmetry.space_group_name_H-M   'P 1'
#
loop_
_entity.id
_entity.type
_entity.pdbx_description
1 polymer ?
#
loop_
_entity_poly.entity_id
_entity_poly.type
_entity_poly.pdbx_seq_one_letter_code
_entity_poly.pdbx_strand_id
1 'polypeptide(L)'
;MSTIDLTLDTFEDTVLGEGITLVDFWASWCGPCRLENRGYAELYERHRAAGFEILAVSVDHDARSWKAAIAKDGATWRHMADLTGWKSPLAARYSVTALPASFLLDREGRIVAKDVRGKALAALG
;
A
#
# COMPACT_ATOMS: atom_id res chain seq x y z
N MET A 1 -0.83 13.50 4.28
CA MET A 1 -1.15 12.51 3.25
C MET A 1 -1.36 13.19 1.92
N SER A 2 -0.82 12.67 0.88
CA SER A 2 -0.98 13.21 -0.45
C SER A 2 -1.57 12.17 -1.40
N THR A 3 -2.36 12.64 -2.36
CA THR A 3 -2.78 11.83 -3.48
C THR A 3 -1.78 12.04 -4.60
N ILE A 4 -1.43 10.97 -5.30
CA ILE A 4 -0.48 11.00 -6.40
C ILE A 4 -1.15 10.41 -7.62
N ASP A 5 -0.91 11.00 -8.78
CA ASP A 5 -1.41 10.44 -10.03
C ASP A 5 -0.83 9.04 -10.22
N LEU A 6 -1.68 8.10 -10.57
CA LEU A 6 -1.32 6.70 -10.68
C LEU A 6 -0.71 6.41 -12.04
N THR A 7 0.55 6.77 -12.20
CA THR A 7 1.32 6.43 -13.40
C THR A 7 2.45 5.48 -13.02
N LEU A 8 2.96 4.75 -13.98
CA LEU A 8 4.08 3.85 -13.74
C LEU A 8 5.31 4.64 -13.28
N ASP A 9 5.56 5.81 -13.88
CA ASP A 9 6.71 6.63 -13.53
C ASP A 9 6.64 7.14 -12.10
N THR A 10 5.50 7.66 -11.66
CA THR A 10 5.35 8.13 -10.28
C THR A 10 5.46 7.00 -9.28
N PHE A 11 4.96 5.81 -9.63
CA PHE A 11 5.08 4.64 -8.80
C PHE A 11 6.55 4.24 -8.64
N GLU A 12 7.29 4.13 -9.73
CA GLU A 12 8.71 3.75 -9.69
C GLU A 12 9.54 4.75 -8.89
N ASP A 13 9.32 6.04 -9.10
CA ASP A 13 10.03 7.06 -8.33
C ASP A 13 9.76 6.95 -6.83
N THR A 14 8.55 6.53 -6.46
CA THR A 14 8.18 6.39 -5.05
C THR A 14 8.89 5.22 -4.39
N VAL A 15 9.03 4.10 -5.09
CA VAL A 15 9.58 2.88 -4.47
C VAL A 15 11.10 2.78 -4.58
N LEU A 16 11.70 3.36 -5.61
CA LEU A 16 13.14 3.21 -5.82
C LEU A 16 13.96 4.07 -4.86
N GLY A 17 15.03 3.49 -4.37
CA GLY A 17 16.04 4.21 -3.61
C GLY A 17 15.86 4.29 -2.12
N GLU A 18 14.75 3.82 -1.57
CA GLU A 18 14.46 4.01 -0.16
C GLU A 18 14.75 2.81 0.73
N GLY A 19 14.74 1.63 0.29
CA GLY A 19 14.86 0.45 1.12
C GLY A 19 13.76 -0.53 0.76
N ILE A 20 13.12 -1.16 1.76
CA ILE A 20 12.08 -2.12 1.51
C ILE A 20 10.72 -1.42 1.49
N THR A 21 9.94 -1.65 0.44
CA THR A 21 8.61 -1.04 0.31
C THR A 21 7.55 -2.13 0.25
N LEU A 22 6.52 -1.98 1.06
CA LEU A 22 5.31 -2.79 0.98
C LEU A 22 4.31 -2.06 0.10
N VAL A 23 3.92 -2.65 -1.02
CA VAL A 23 2.85 -2.11 -1.86
C VAL A 23 1.58 -2.84 -1.49
N ASP A 24 0.60 -2.12 -0.96
CA ASP A 24 -0.62 -2.66 -0.40
C ASP A 24 -1.83 -2.21 -1.21
N PHE A 25 -2.52 -3.17 -1.83
CA PHE A 25 -3.75 -2.87 -2.57
C PHE A 25 -4.95 -3.07 -1.64
N TRP A 26 -5.80 -2.05 -1.55
CA TRP A 26 -6.89 -2.03 -0.59
C TRP A 26 -8.05 -1.15 -1.06
N ALA A 27 -9.11 -1.12 -0.26
CA ALA A 27 -10.21 -0.18 -0.44
C ALA A 27 -10.90 0.07 0.90
N SER A 28 -11.56 1.20 1.02
CA SER A 28 -12.24 1.58 2.26
C SER A 28 -13.36 0.61 2.64
N TRP A 29 -13.94 -0.06 1.65
CA TRP A 29 -15.03 -1.01 1.85
C TRP A 29 -14.55 -2.45 2.10
N CYS A 30 -13.26 -2.68 2.08
CA CYS A 30 -12.70 -4.03 2.27
C CYS A 30 -12.38 -4.26 3.74
N GLY A 31 -13.20 -5.03 4.43
CA GLY A 31 -13.03 -5.32 5.87
C GLY A 31 -11.67 -5.88 6.22
N PRO A 32 -11.21 -6.96 5.57
CA PRO A 32 -9.88 -7.51 5.85
C PRO A 32 -8.75 -6.52 5.59
N CYS A 33 -8.87 -5.66 4.58
CA CYS A 33 -7.89 -4.62 4.29
C CYS A 33 -7.78 -3.64 5.46
N ARG A 34 -8.94 -3.25 6.01
CA ARG A 34 -9.00 -2.31 7.13
C ARG A 34 -8.34 -2.89 8.37
N LEU A 35 -8.54 -4.17 8.58
CA LEU A 35 -7.91 -4.87 9.71
C LEU A 35 -6.39 -4.92 9.52
N GLU A 36 -5.92 -5.21 8.33
CA GLU A 36 -4.48 -5.22 8.04
C GLU A 36 -3.85 -3.84 8.20
N ASN A 37 -4.54 -2.78 7.79
CA ASN A 37 -4.05 -1.42 7.96
C ASN A 37 -3.69 -1.12 9.41
N ARG A 38 -4.51 -1.58 10.34
CA ARG A 38 -4.26 -1.34 11.75
C ARG A 38 -3.00 -2.05 12.24
N GLY A 39 -2.74 -3.25 11.74
CA GLY A 39 -1.50 -3.96 12.03
C GLY A 39 -0.28 -3.30 11.39
N TYR A 40 -0.44 -2.81 10.16
CA TYR A 40 0.64 -2.13 9.47
C TYR A 40 1.03 -0.82 10.15
N ALA A 41 0.09 -0.14 10.80
CA ALA A 41 0.38 1.13 11.47
C ALA A 41 1.49 0.97 12.52
N GLU A 42 1.45 -0.10 13.29
CA GLU A 42 2.47 -0.39 14.29
C GLU A 42 3.82 -0.72 13.63
N LEU A 43 3.80 -1.56 12.60
CA LEU A 43 5.02 -1.92 11.87
C LEU A 43 5.67 -0.70 11.23
N TYR A 44 4.87 0.17 10.64
CA TYR A 44 5.36 1.37 9.98
C TYR A 44 6.06 2.29 10.98
N GLU A 45 5.43 2.56 12.11
CA GLU A 45 6.03 3.40 13.15
C GLU A 45 7.35 2.82 13.65
N ARG A 46 7.43 1.51 13.77
CA ARG A 46 8.60 0.84 14.31
C ARG A 46 9.78 0.83 13.34
N HIS A 47 9.51 0.72 12.04
CA HIS A 47 10.56 0.45 11.05
C HIS A 47 10.80 1.55 10.03
N ARG A 48 9.98 2.59 10.01
CA ARG A 48 10.11 3.65 9.00
C ARG A 48 11.48 4.33 9.04
N ALA A 49 12.03 4.53 10.21
CA ALA A 49 13.33 5.20 10.36
C ALA A 49 14.47 4.37 9.78
N ALA A 50 14.29 3.05 9.67
CA ALA A 50 15.27 2.15 9.08
C ALA A 50 15.11 1.99 7.55
N GLY A 51 14.18 2.75 6.95
CA GLY A 51 13.99 2.73 5.50
C GLY A 51 12.79 1.91 5.03
N PHE A 52 11.98 1.39 5.95
CA PHE A 52 10.76 0.68 5.57
C PHE A 52 9.69 1.68 5.14
N GLU A 53 9.07 1.42 4.01
CA GLU A 53 8.02 2.28 3.47
C GLU A 53 6.79 1.45 3.11
N ILE A 54 5.62 2.06 3.22
CA ILE A 54 4.37 1.46 2.74
C ILE A 54 3.79 2.41 1.71
N LEU A 55 3.42 1.86 0.57
CA LEU A 55 2.70 2.57 -0.48
C LEU A 55 1.38 1.85 -0.69
N ALA A 56 0.30 2.46 -0.26
CA ALA A 56 -1.03 1.88 -0.38
C ALA A 56 -1.70 2.39 -1.65
N VAL A 57 -2.21 1.47 -2.45
CA VAL A 57 -2.90 1.76 -3.70
C VAL A 57 -4.36 1.39 -3.50
N SER A 58 -5.24 2.39 -3.56
CA SER A 58 -6.66 2.18 -3.34
C SER A 58 -7.39 1.92 -4.65
N VAL A 59 -8.33 0.99 -4.62
CA VAL A 59 -9.29 0.78 -5.70
C VAL A 59 -10.66 1.35 -5.34
N ASP A 60 -10.69 2.41 -4.52
CA ASP A 60 -11.92 3.13 -4.20
C ASP A 60 -12.42 3.94 -5.40
N HIS A 61 -13.71 4.24 -5.39
CA HIS A 61 -14.34 5.18 -6.32
C HIS A 61 -14.59 6.53 -5.65
N ASP A 62 -14.70 6.55 -4.32
CA ASP A 62 -15.17 7.71 -3.58
C ASP A 62 -14.04 8.27 -2.70
N ALA A 63 -13.64 9.50 -3.00
CA ALA A 63 -12.55 10.16 -2.27
C ALA A 63 -12.87 10.34 -0.79
N ARG A 64 -14.12 10.64 -0.46
CA ARG A 64 -14.51 10.87 0.93
C ARG A 64 -14.35 9.60 1.77
N SER A 65 -14.86 8.49 1.28
CA SER A 65 -14.76 7.21 1.96
C SER A 65 -13.31 6.78 2.12
N TRP A 66 -12.51 6.97 1.08
CA TRP A 66 -11.09 6.65 1.06
C TRP A 66 -10.34 7.44 2.13
N LYS A 67 -10.50 8.76 2.15
CA LYS A 67 -9.82 9.62 3.12
C LYS A 67 -10.27 9.37 4.55
N ALA A 68 -11.56 9.11 4.75
CA ALA A 68 -12.10 8.80 6.07
C ALA A 68 -11.51 7.50 6.62
N ALA A 69 -11.37 6.50 5.76
CA ALA A 69 -10.78 5.22 6.17
C ALA A 69 -9.32 5.37 6.57
N ILE A 70 -8.55 6.13 5.79
CA ILE A 70 -7.14 6.39 6.10
C ILE A 70 -7.00 7.02 7.49
N ALA A 71 -7.82 8.02 7.77
CA ALA A 71 -7.78 8.71 9.06
C ALA A 71 -8.18 7.78 10.20
N LYS A 72 -9.25 7.02 10.00
CA LYS A 72 -9.77 6.14 11.05
C LYS A 72 -8.80 5.00 11.38
N ASP A 73 -8.11 4.48 10.39
CA ASP A 73 -7.20 3.35 10.58
C ASP A 73 -5.78 3.79 11.01
N GLY A 74 -5.53 5.09 11.09
CA GLY A 74 -4.20 5.59 11.43
C GLY A 74 -3.15 5.25 10.39
N ALA A 75 -3.55 5.20 9.12
CA ALA A 75 -2.68 4.81 8.01
C ALA A 75 -1.88 6.02 7.54
N THR A 76 -0.78 6.32 8.23
CA THR A 76 0.01 7.55 8.02
C THR A 76 1.02 7.47 6.89
N TRP A 77 1.13 6.33 6.22
CA TRP A 77 2.04 6.13 5.10
C TRP A 77 1.49 6.75 3.82
N ARG A 78 2.19 6.53 2.71
CA ARG A 78 1.80 7.10 1.42
C ARG A 78 0.61 6.37 0.83
N HIS A 79 -0.29 7.13 0.21
CA HIS A 79 -1.50 6.60 -0.40
C HIS A 79 -1.66 7.12 -1.82
N MET A 80 -2.03 6.21 -2.72
CA MET A 80 -2.31 6.54 -4.12
C MET A 80 -3.69 6.03 -4.48
N ALA A 81 -4.43 6.82 -5.24
CA ALA A 81 -5.71 6.42 -5.80
C ALA A 81 -6.01 7.26 -7.02
N ASP A 82 -6.61 6.66 -8.04
CA ASP A 82 -7.14 7.40 -9.17
C ASP A 82 -8.66 7.47 -9.13
N LEU A 83 -9.27 6.80 -8.13
CA LEU A 83 -10.69 6.80 -7.86
C LEU A 83 -11.53 6.21 -9.01
N THR A 84 -10.94 5.28 -9.74
CA THR A 84 -11.62 4.59 -10.84
C THR A 84 -11.98 3.15 -10.49
N GLY A 85 -11.82 2.76 -9.22
CA GLY A 85 -12.13 1.42 -8.77
C GLY A 85 -11.22 0.38 -9.41
N TRP A 86 -11.80 -0.71 -9.88
CA TRP A 86 -11.05 -1.79 -10.50
C TRP A 86 -10.43 -1.43 -11.86
N LYS A 87 -10.67 -0.22 -12.36
CA LYS A 87 -9.99 0.27 -13.56
C LYS A 87 -8.59 0.82 -13.25
N SER A 88 -8.14 0.72 -12.01
CA SER A 88 -6.82 1.19 -11.59
C SER A 88 -5.71 0.57 -12.45
N PRO A 89 -4.86 1.41 -13.06
CA PRO A 89 -3.75 0.89 -13.88
C PRO A 89 -2.76 0.04 -13.10
N LEU A 90 -2.47 0.39 -11.84
CA LEU A 90 -1.55 -0.39 -11.02
C LEU A 90 -2.14 -1.73 -10.61
N ALA A 91 -3.45 -1.79 -10.33
CA ALA A 91 -4.10 -3.05 -10.04
C ALA A 91 -3.97 -4.00 -11.24
N ALA A 92 -4.17 -3.49 -12.44
CA ALA A 92 -3.99 -4.27 -13.67
C ALA A 92 -2.54 -4.72 -13.84
N ARG A 93 -1.60 -3.81 -13.61
CA ARG A 93 -0.16 -4.09 -13.76
C ARG A 93 0.30 -5.20 -12.82
N TYR A 94 -0.23 -5.25 -11.61
CA TYR A 94 0.12 -6.28 -10.63
C TYR A 94 -0.82 -7.48 -10.68
N SER A 95 -1.73 -7.52 -11.65
CA SER A 95 -2.72 -8.59 -11.79
C SER A 95 -3.56 -8.78 -10.54
N VAL A 96 -3.89 -7.69 -9.85
CA VAL A 96 -4.70 -7.74 -8.64
C VAL A 96 -6.17 -7.79 -9.02
N THR A 97 -6.84 -8.86 -8.64
CA THR A 97 -8.27 -9.09 -8.92
C THR A 97 -9.10 -9.26 -7.66
N ALA A 98 -8.46 -9.32 -6.50
CA ALA A 98 -9.14 -9.47 -5.22
C ALA A 98 -8.33 -8.75 -4.14
N LEU A 99 -8.99 -8.35 -3.07
CA LEU A 99 -8.38 -7.64 -1.95
C LEU A 99 -8.53 -8.48 -0.67
N PRO A 100 -7.58 -8.36 0.27
CA PRO A 100 -6.36 -7.58 0.19
C PRO A 100 -5.29 -8.28 -0.65
N ALA A 101 -4.39 -7.50 -1.23
CA ALA A 101 -3.24 -8.02 -1.96
C ALA A 101 -2.04 -7.13 -1.67
N SER A 102 -0.89 -7.73 -1.43
CA SER A 102 0.30 -6.95 -1.10
C SER A 102 1.54 -7.56 -1.72
N PHE A 103 2.53 -6.71 -1.96
CA PHE A 103 3.80 -7.08 -2.59
C PHE A 103 4.92 -6.39 -1.84
N LEU A 104 5.95 -7.15 -1.49
CA LEU A 104 7.12 -6.58 -0.84
C LEU A 104 8.21 -6.37 -1.90
N LEU A 105 8.72 -5.16 -2.00
CA LEU A 105 9.74 -4.79 -2.99
C LEU A 105 11.06 -4.48 -2.30
N ASP A 106 12.16 -4.89 -2.94
CA ASP A 106 13.49 -4.50 -2.47
C ASP A 106 13.81 -3.08 -2.95
N ARG A 107 14.98 -2.56 -2.60
CA ARG A 107 15.34 -1.19 -2.94
C ARG A 107 15.57 -0.97 -4.44
N GLU A 108 15.68 -2.02 -5.23
CA GLU A 108 15.73 -1.94 -6.69
C GLU A 108 14.34 -2.03 -7.32
N GLY A 109 13.29 -2.16 -6.50
CA GLY A 109 11.92 -2.24 -7.00
C GLY A 109 11.49 -3.63 -7.44
N ARG A 110 12.25 -4.67 -7.09
CA ARG A 110 11.90 -6.03 -7.46
C ARG A 110 11.00 -6.66 -6.41
N ILE A 111 10.02 -7.43 -6.85
CA ILE A 111 9.10 -8.14 -5.94
C ILE A 111 9.86 -9.31 -5.30
N VAL A 112 9.98 -9.28 -3.98
CA VAL A 112 10.66 -10.34 -3.23
C VAL A 112 9.67 -11.22 -2.45
N ALA A 113 8.44 -10.76 -2.26
CA ALA A 113 7.40 -11.57 -1.59
C ALA A 113 6.02 -11.04 -1.95
N LYS A 114 5.01 -11.92 -1.87
CA LYS A 114 3.61 -11.58 -2.13
C LYS A 114 2.78 -11.95 -0.91
N ASP A 115 1.81 -11.09 -0.59
CA ASP A 115 0.82 -11.35 0.45
C ASP A 115 1.44 -11.71 1.80
N VAL A 116 2.54 -11.04 2.15
CA VAL A 116 3.21 -11.23 3.42
C VAL A 116 2.45 -10.44 4.48
N ARG A 117 2.02 -11.11 5.53
CA ARG A 117 1.17 -10.53 6.57
C ARG A 117 1.67 -10.82 7.96
N GLY A 118 1.29 -9.94 8.88
CA GLY A 118 1.46 -10.19 10.31
C GLY A 118 2.88 -10.53 10.71
N LYS A 119 3.04 -11.67 11.35
CA LYS A 119 4.32 -12.11 11.89
C LYS A 119 5.38 -12.31 10.82
N ALA A 120 5.01 -12.78 9.64
CA ALA A 120 5.95 -13.01 8.57
C ALA A 120 6.54 -11.68 8.08
N LEU A 121 5.71 -10.64 7.97
CA LEU A 121 6.18 -9.32 7.59
C LEU A 121 7.10 -8.73 8.66
N ALA A 122 6.75 -8.87 9.92
CA ALA A 122 7.58 -8.39 11.03
C ALA A 122 8.93 -9.09 11.07
N ALA A 123 8.98 -10.37 10.71
CA ALA A 123 10.23 -11.14 10.71
C ALA A 123 11.19 -10.70 9.60
N LEU A 124 10.68 -10.09 8.54
CA LEU A 124 11.51 -9.58 7.45
C LEU A 124 12.14 -8.21 7.75
N GLY A 125 11.56 -7.51 8.69
CA GLY A 125 12.07 -6.21 9.11
C GLY A 125 13.03 -6.32 10.24
#